data_fea8937b3a4bb285c1010fcc8455c06a
#
_entry.id   fea8937b3a4bb285c1010fcc8455c06a
#
_cell.length_a   1.000
_cell.length_b   1.000
_cell.length_c   1.000
_cell.angle_alpha   90.00
_cell.angle_beta   90.00
_cell.angle_gamma   90.00
#
_symmetry.space_group_name_H-M   'P 1'
#
loop_
_entity.id
_entity.type
_entity.pdbx_description
1 polymer ?
#
loop_
_entity_poly.entity_id
_entity_poly.type
_entity_poly.pdbx_seq_one_letter_code
_entity_poly.pdbx_strand_id
1 'polypeptide(L)'
;MALLLLGAPLRAQDVPDEAHEARVNAIEMAHAFTDESFIVRDGFWRTRLAPNEEVVCALQLFAGVDYWICLGSGTPEAQLQMGLFTSAPRPVAVLERVQEPSRAAIKVRPRTSGLFYLKVRNNHGQAARVCVTYCYK
;
A
#
# COMPACT_ATOMS: atom_id res chain seq x y z
N MET A 1 15.62 -38.19 -19.05
CA MET A 1 15.43 -38.46 -17.62
C MET A 1 15.71 -37.31 -16.72
N ALA A 2 16.75 -36.58 -16.95
CA ALA A 2 17.08 -35.42 -16.08
C ALA A 2 16.28 -34.18 -16.38
N LEU A 3 15.40 -34.21 -17.35
CA LEU A 3 14.70 -33.03 -17.85
C LEU A 3 13.68 -32.45 -16.89
N LEU A 4 13.22 -33.24 -15.95
CA LEU A 4 12.12 -32.86 -15.07
C LEU A 4 12.51 -31.84 -13.99
N LEU A 5 13.80 -31.68 -13.78
CA LEU A 5 14.30 -30.87 -12.68
C LEU A 5 14.42 -29.40 -13.01
N LEU A 6 14.28 -29.02 -14.27
CA LEU A 6 14.62 -27.68 -14.73
C LEU A 6 13.53 -26.64 -14.51
N GLY A 7 12.30 -27.07 -14.28
CA GLY A 7 11.19 -26.10 -14.13
C GLY A 7 11.03 -25.54 -12.73
N ALA A 8 11.51 -26.22 -11.71
CA ALA A 8 11.26 -25.84 -10.34
C ALA A 8 11.94 -24.54 -9.86
N PRO A 9 13.19 -24.23 -10.27
CA PRO A 9 13.85 -23.02 -9.78
C PRO A 9 13.23 -21.71 -10.25
N LEU A 10 12.55 -21.70 -11.39
CA LEU A 10 12.01 -20.48 -11.97
C LEU A 10 10.84 -19.93 -11.16
N ARG A 11 10.03 -20.78 -10.57
CA ARG A 11 8.88 -20.33 -9.78
C ARG A 11 9.26 -19.69 -8.47
N ALA A 12 10.35 -20.12 -7.87
CA ALA A 12 10.79 -19.57 -6.61
C ALA A 12 11.28 -18.13 -6.74
N GLN A 13 11.66 -17.69 -7.93
CA GLN A 13 12.17 -16.35 -8.17
C GLN A 13 11.07 -15.31 -8.35
N ASP A 14 9.86 -15.72 -8.72
CA ASP A 14 8.76 -14.80 -8.98
C ASP A 14 8.27 -14.09 -7.71
N VAL A 15 8.25 -14.80 -6.58
CA VAL A 15 7.73 -14.26 -5.33
C VAL A 15 8.58 -13.11 -4.78
N PRO A 16 9.92 -13.19 -4.76
CA PRO A 16 10.75 -12.05 -4.36
C PRO A 16 10.58 -10.84 -5.27
N ASP A 17 10.40 -11.07 -6.56
CA ASP A 17 10.22 -9.99 -7.53
C ASP A 17 8.92 -9.24 -7.30
N GLU A 18 7.84 -9.93 -7.02
CA GLU A 18 6.56 -9.30 -6.71
C GLU A 18 6.63 -8.43 -5.45
N ALA A 19 7.30 -8.92 -4.40
CA ALA A 19 7.47 -8.17 -3.17
C ALA A 19 8.32 -6.91 -3.41
N HIS A 20 9.37 -7.03 -4.21
CA HIS A 20 10.22 -5.92 -4.58
C HIS A 20 9.46 -4.87 -5.39
N GLU A 21 8.68 -5.30 -6.37
CA GLU A 21 7.87 -4.41 -7.20
C GLU A 21 6.81 -3.67 -6.38
N ALA A 22 6.20 -4.34 -5.42
CA ALA A 22 5.24 -3.70 -4.51
C ALA A 22 5.90 -2.55 -3.75
N ARG A 23 7.08 -2.80 -3.23
CA ARG A 23 7.85 -1.78 -2.51
C ARG A 23 8.24 -0.63 -3.42
N VAL A 24 8.76 -0.93 -4.60
CA VAL A 24 9.15 0.10 -5.58
C VAL A 24 7.95 0.98 -5.93
N ASN A 25 6.81 0.37 -6.21
CA ASN A 25 5.59 1.12 -6.57
C ASN A 25 5.11 2.02 -5.43
N ALA A 26 5.16 1.55 -4.18
CA ALA A 26 4.77 2.36 -3.03
C ALA A 26 5.73 3.55 -2.84
N ILE A 27 7.02 3.30 -2.92
CA ILE A 27 8.05 4.33 -2.74
C ILE A 27 8.00 5.36 -3.86
N GLU A 28 7.85 4.93 -5.10
CA GLU A 28 7.72 5.86 -6.23
C GLU A 28 6.48 6.74 -6.10
N MET A 29 5.38 6.18 -5.64
CA MET A 29 4.18 6.97 -5.38
C MET A 29 4.44 8.02 -4.30
N ALA A 30 5.10 7.66 -3.20
CA ALA A 30 5.43 8.60 -2.14
C ALA A 30 6.38 9.69 -2.63
N HIS A 31 7.38 9.33 -3.42
CA HIS A 31 8.34 10.30 -3.95
C HIS A 31 7.72 11.28 -4.94
N ALA A 32 6.62 10.92 -5.57
CA ALA A 32 5.91 11.85 -6.45
C ALA A 32 5.42 13.11 -5.72
N PHE A 33 5.28 13.04 -4.39
CA PHE A 33 4.82 14.17 -3.58
C PHE A 33 5.95 14.96 -2.92
N THR A 34 7.21 14.57 -3.10
CA THR A 34 8.33 15.30 -2.49
C THR A 34 8.51 16.70 -3.04
N ASP A 35 8.08 16.95 -4.27
CA ASP A 35 8.10 18.30 -4.87
C ASP A 35 7.14 19.25 -4.14
N GLU A 36 6.17 18.75 -3.42
CA GLU A 36 5.24 19.52 -2.60
C GLU A 36 5.71 19.64 -1.16
N SER A 37 6.98 19.36 -0.89
CA SER A 37 7.62 19.42 0.44
C SER A 37 7.18 18.33 1.42
N PHE A 38 6.63 17.24 0.93
CA PHE A 38 6.34 16.07 1.77
C PHE A 38 7.62 15.30 2.06
N ILE A 39 7.71 14.80 3.28
CA ILE A 39 8.83 13.98 3.75
C ILE A 39 8.39 12.53 3.79
N VAL A 40 9.13 11.65 3.12
CA VAL A 40 8.82 10.23 3.08
C VAL A 40 9.26 9.58 4.39
N ARG A 41 8.38 8.80 5.00
CA ARG A 41 8.71 8.06 6.20
C ARG A 41 9.51 6.81 5.85
N ASP A 42 10.53 6.51 6.68
CA ASP A 42 11.39 5.35 6.49
C ASP A 42 10.69 4.07 6.87
N GLY A 43 9.72 3.83 7.33
CA GLY A 43 9.04 2.58 7.62
C GLY A 43 7.97 2.29 6.59
N PHE A 44 7.75 1.04 6.33
CA PHE A 44 6.65 0.60 5.48
C PHE A 44 6.12 -0.74 5.96
N TRP A 45 4.86 -0.98 5.64
CA TRP A 45 4.17 -2.21 5.96
C TRP A 45 3.96 -3.01 4.69
N ARG A 46 4.13 -4.34 4.77
CA ARG A 46 4.02 -5.24 3.62
C ARG A 46 3.18 -6.45 3.99
N THR A 47 2.41 -6.92 3.02
CA THR A 47 1.67 -8.17 3.17
C THR A 47 1.30 -8.75 1.81
N ARG A 48 0.72 -9.95 1.84
CA ARG A 48 0.13 -10.60 0.68
C ARG A 48 -1.35 -10.74 0.94
N LEU A 49 -2.17 -10.31 -0.02
CA LEU A 49 -3.62 -10.38 0.06
C LEU A 49 -4.15 -11.43 -0.92
N ALA A 50 -4.94 -12.34 -0.41
CA ALA A 50 -5.70 -13.27 -1.24
C ALA A 50 -6.79 -12.52 -2.00
N PRO A 51 -7.38 -13.11 -3.05
CA PRO A 51 -8.53 -12.49 -3.72
C PRO A 51 -9.64 -12.17 -2.72
N ASN A 52 -10.18 -10.96 -2.82
CA ASN A 52 -11.26 -10.43 -1.95
C ASN A 52 -10.89 -10.33 -0.46
N GLU A 53 -9.65 -10.50 -0.11
CA GLU A 53 -9.19 -10.32 1.26
C GLU A 53 -9.06 -8.85 1.61
N GLU A 54 -9.42 -8.54 2.84
CA GLU A 54 -9.24 -7.22 3.45
C GLU A 54 -8.33 -7.34 4.66
N VAL A 55 -7.44 -6.39 4.83
CA VAL A 55 -6.53 -6.36 5.97
C VAL A 55 -6.52 -4.95 6.56
N VAL A 56 -6.21 -4.86 7.84
CA VAL A 56 -6.16 -3.60 8.57
C VAL A 56 -4.75 -3.39 9.10
N CYS A 57 -4.22 -2.19 8.85
CA CYS A 57 -2.91 -1.76 9.32
C CYS A 57 -3.09 -0.55 10.25
N ALA A 58 -2.52 -0.59 11.45
CA ALA A 58 -2.60 0.52 12.38
C ALA A 58 -1.50 1.55 12.08
N LEU A 59 -1.86 2.82 12.07
CA LEU A 59 -0.96 3.94 11.82
C LEU A 59 -1.12 4.98 12.92
N GLN A 60 0.01 5.44 13.47
CA GLN A 60 0.02 6.60 14.37
C GLN A 60 0.08 7.87 13.53
N LEU A 61 -0.95 8.70 13.59
CA LEU A 61 -1.03 9.96 12.85
C LEU A 61 -1.28 11.12 13.83
N PHE A 62 -0.86 12.32 13.43
CA PHE A 62 -0.95 13.51 14.26
C PHE A 62 -1.91 14.53 13.68
N ALA A 63 -2.63 15.22 14.58
CA ALA A 63 -3.59 16.23 14.19
C ALA A 63 -2.93 17.38 13.43
N GLY A 64 -3.60 17.83 12.37
CA GLY A 64 -3.17 19.00 11.60
C GLY A 64 -2.03 18.75 10.63
N VAL A 65 -1.53 17.52 10.53
CA VAL A 65 -0.48 17.13 9.60
C VAL A 65 -1.12 16.57 8.34
N ASP A 66 -0.60 16.94 7.19
CA ASP A 66 -1.03 16.36 5.92
C ASP A 66 -0.26 15.08 5.64
N TYR A 67 -0.98 14.03 5.31
CA TYR A 67 -0.41 12.73 4.98
C TYR A 67 -0.85 12.29 3.59
N TRP A 68 0.09 11.78 2.81
CA TRP A 68 -0.21 10.93 1.68
C TRP A 68 0.10 9.49 2.07
N ILE A 69 -0.91 8.66 2.12
CA ILE A 69 -0.75 7.22 2.40
C ILE A 69 -0.71 6.52 1.05
N CYS A 70 0.39 5.85 0.77
CA CYS A 70 0.72 5.34 -0.54
C CYS A 70 0.76 3.82 -0.54
N LEU A 71 0.13 3.22 -1.53
CA LEU A 71 0.01 1.78 -1.69
C LEU A 71 0.62 1.38 -3.03
N GLY A 72 1.47 0.37 -3.01
CA GLY A 72 2.02 -0.23 -4.20
C GLY A 72 1.74 -1.72 -4.24
N SER A 73 1.53 -2.26 -5.44
CA SER A 73 1.39 -3.69 -5.67
C SER A 73 2.46 -4.19 -6.61
N GLY A 74 2.91 -5.42 -6.38
CA GLY A 74 3.79 -6.13 -7.31
C GLY A 74 3.02 -6.88 -8.39
N THR A 75 1.69 -6.90 -8.31
CA THR A 75 0.84 -7.59 -9.27
C THR A 75 0.35 -6.56 -10.28
N PRO A 76 0.68 -6.72 -11.58
CA PRO A 76 0.16 -5.84 -12.61
C PRO A 76 -1.36 -5.83 -12.60
N GLU A 77 -1.95 -4.66 -12.83
CA GLU A 77 -3.41 -4.49 -12.91
C GLU A 77 -4.16 -4.85 -11.62
N ALA A 78 -3.47 -5.00 -10.50
CA ALA A 78 -4.13 -5.25 -9.23
C ALA A 78 -5.16 -4.15 -8.92
N GLN A 79 -6.33 -4.56 -8.46
CA GLN A 79 -7.40 -3.64 -8.07
C GLN A 79 -7.45 -3.58 -6.55
N LEU A 80 -6.83 -2.57 -6.00
CA LEU A 80 -6.72 -2.38 -4.57
C LEU A 80 -7.54 -1.19 -4.14
N GLN A 81 -8.25 -1.33 -3.02
CA GLN A 81 -8.99 -0.24 -2.39
C GLN A 81 -8.40 0.06 -1.03
N MET A 82 -8.44 1.31 -0.66
CA MET A 82 -7.84 1.80 0.56
C MET A 82 -8.79 2.79 1.23
N GLY A 83 -8.94 2.68 2.53
CA GLY A 83 -9.71 3.60 3.34
C GLY A 83 -9.09 3.75 4.71
N LEU A 84 -9.21 4.93 5.31
CA LEU A 84 -8.70 5.22 6.64
C LEU A 84 -9.85 5.42 7.61
N PHE A 85 -9.73 4.82 8.80
CA PHE A 85 -10.77 4.82 9.82
C PHE A 85 -10.21 5.17 11.18
N THR A 86 -11.05 5.76 12.03
CA THR A 86 -10.73 5.95 13.45
C THR A 86 -10.99 4.67 14.24
N SER A 87 -10.58 4.65 15.52
CA SER A 87 -10.85 3.50 16.41
C SER A 87 -12.33 3.30 16.70
N ALA A 88 -13.16 4.33 16.54
CA ALA A 88 -14.61 4.25 16.68
C ALA A 88 -15.32 3.81 15.40
N PRO A 89 -14.73 3.05 14.55
CA PRO A 89 -14.69 2.82 13.11
C PRO A 89 -15.48 3.84 12.29
N ARG A 90 -15.05 5.09 12.35
CA ARG A 90 -15.59 6.16 11.51
C ARG A 90 -14.60 6.46 10.37
N PRO A 91 -15.08 6.60 9.13
CA PRO A 91 -14.17 6.93 8.02
C PRO A 91 -13.58 8.34 8.21
N VAL A 92 -12.30 8.45 7.87
CA VAL A 92 -11.60 9.74 7.81
C VAL A 92 -11.79 10.30 6.40
N ALA A 93 -12.11 11.59 6.31
CA ALA A 93 -12.32 12.24 5.02
C ALA A 93 -11.03 12.21 4.18
N VAL A 94 -11.14 11.75 2.95
CA VAL A 94 -10.06 11.76 1.98
C VAL A 94 -10.11 13.06 1.21
N LEU A 95 -9.05 13.85 1.29
CA LEU A 95 -8.98 15.16 0.63
C LEU A 95 -8.68 15.03 -0.86
N GLU A 96 -7.80 14.11 -1.21
CA GLU A 96 -7.43 13.81 -2.59
C GLU A 96 -7.14 12.33 -2.72
N ARG A 97 -7.36 11.78 -3.89
CA ARG A 97 -7.16 10.36 -4.16
C ARG A 97 -6.47 10.17 -5.52
N VAL A 98 -5.45 9.32 -5.53
CA VAL A 98 -4.82 8.85 -6.77
C VAL A 98 -5.10 7.36 -6.87
N GLN A 99 -5.63 6.94 -8.01
CA GLN A 99 -5.93 5.53 -8.26
C GLN A 99 -5.39 5.16 -9.63
N GLU A 100 -4.39 4.29 -9.65
CA GLU A 100 -3.76 3.77 -10.85
C GLU A 100 -3.65 2.25 -10.73
N PRO A 101 -3.48 1.51 -11.82
CA PRO A 101 -3.16 0.09 -11.71
C PRO A 101 -1.89 -0.10 -10.90
N SER A 102 -1.92 -0.96 -9.91
CA SER A 102 -0.79 -1.29 -9.04
C SER A 102 -0.31 -0.17 -8.11
N ARG A 103 -0.93 1.00 -8.12
CA ARG A 103 -0.58 2.14 -7.25
C ARG A 103 -1.81 2.89 -6.81
N ALA A 104 -1.82 3.32 -5.57
CA ALA A 104 -2.87 4.18 -5.06
C ALA A 104 -2.33 5.08 -3.95
N ALA A 105 -2.97 6.22 -3.76
CA ALA A 105 -2.64 7.10 -2.64
C ALA A 105 -3.89 7.85 -2.19
N ILE A 106 -3.96 8.12 -0.89
CA ILE A 106 -4.98 8.98 -0.32
C ILE A 106 -4.33 10.06 0.51
N LYS A 107 -4.83 11.28 0.39
CA LYS A 107 -4.41 12.41 1.20
C LYS A 107 -5.40 12.63 2.32
N VAL A 108 -4.91 12.70 3.55
CA VAL A 108 -5.74 12.91 4.73
C VAL A 108 -5.10 13.94 5.65
N ARG A 109 -5.93 14.62 6.44
CA ARG A 109 -5.48 15.53 7.51
C ARG A 109 -6.28 15.21 8.76
N PRO A 110 -5.73 14.41 9.69
CA PRO A 110 -6.47 14.06 10.90
C PRO A 110 -6.78 15.28 11.75
N ARG A 111 -7.93 15.26 12.42
CA ARG A 111 -8.33 16.31 13.36
C ARG A 111 -7.83 16.05 14.76
N THR A 112 -7.53 14.79 15.07
CA THR A 112 -7.03 14.35 16.36
C THR A 112 -5.82 13.48 16.16
N SER A 113 -4.90 13.49 17.12
CA SER A 113 -3.73 12.60 17.11
C SER A 113 -4.09 11.27 17.74
N GLY A 114 -3.53 10.18 17.23
CA GLY A 114 -3.75 8.85 17.77
C GLY A 114 -3.58 7.76 16.74
N LEU A 115 -4.14 6.59 17.05
CA LEU A 115 -4.12 5.45 16.14
C LEU A 115 -5.27 5.53 15.16
N PHE A 116 -4.92 5.33 13.90
CA PHE A 116 -5.87 5.21 12.81
C PHE A 116 -5.67 3.84 12.15
N TYR A 117 -6.68 3.38 11.44
CA TYR A 117 -6.69 2.04 10.86
C TYR A 117 -6.88 2.14 9.36
N LEU A 118 -5.85 1.72 8.64
CA LEU A 118 -5.89 1.67 7.18
C LEU A 118 -6.43 0.31 6.76
N LYS A 119 -7.55 0.31 6.05
CA LYS A 119 -8.10 -0.92 5.46
C LYS A 119 -7.64 -1.00 4.02
N VAL A 120 -7.05 -2.12 3.65
CA VAL A 120 -6.64 -2.42 2.28
C VAL A 120 -7.38 -3.67 1.83
N ARG A 121 -8.08 -3.57 0.71
CA ARG A 121 -8.85 -4.68 0.16
C ARG A 121 -8.36 -5.02 -1.23
N ASN A 122 -8.18 -6.31 -1.49
CA ASN A 122 -7.86 -6.80 -2.81
C ASN A 122 -9.17 -7.19 -3.54
N ASN A 123 -9.58 -6.35 -4.49
CA ASN A 123 -10.75 -6.63 -5.33
C ASN A 123 -10.39 -7.36 -6.63
N HIS A 124 -9.15 -7.77 -6.76
CA HIS A 124 -8.67 -8.49 -7.92
C HIS A 124 -8.89 -9.99 -7.76
N GLY A 125 -9.04 -10.70 -8.88
CA GLY A 125 -9.27 -12.14 -8.88
C GLY A 125 -8.04 -12.99 -8.56
N GLN A 126 -6.89 -12.38 -8.34
CA GLN A 126 -5.64 -13.04 -8.00
C GLN A 126 -5.07 -12.45 -6.73
N ALA A 127 -4.26 -13.24 -6.02
CA ALA A 127 -3.53 -12.74 -4.86
C ALA A 127 -2.57 -11.63 -5.28
N ALA A 128 -2.34 -10.67 -4.40
CA ALA A 128 -1.47 -9.53 -4.67
C ALA A 128 -0.53 -9.28 -3.50
N ARG A 129 0.74 -9.03 -3.80
CA ARG A 129 1.70 -8.50 -2.85
C ARG A 129 1.50 -6.99 -2.77
N VAL A 130 1.42 -6.46 -1.56
CA VAL A 130 1.21 -5.02 -1.34
C VAL A 130 2.22 -4.46 -0.36
N CYS A 131 2.52 -3.19 -0.57
CA CYS A 131 3.38 -2.42 0.31
C CYS A 131 2.70 -1.07 0.57
N VAL A 132 2.71 -0.64 1.83
CA VAL A 132 2.18 0.66 2.24
C VAL A 132 3.31 1.47 2.84
N THR A 133 3.44 2.70 2.40
CA THR A 133 4.28 3.71 3.03
C THR A 133 3.51 5.01 3.09
N TYR A 134 4.07 6.03 3.75
CA TYR A 134 3.42 7.32 3.74
C TYR A 134 4.45 8.45 3.83
N CYS A 135 4.04 9.63 3.38
CA CYS A 135 4.80 10.85 3.55
C CYS A 135 3.93 11.89 4.25
N TYR A 136 4.57 12.90 4.81
CA TYR A 136 3.90 13.89 5.64
C TYR A 136 4.48 15.29 5.46
N LYS A 137 3.68 16.27 5.85
CA LYS A 137 4.07 17.68 5.73
C LYS A 137 3.43 18.52 6.84
#